data_254c113e28db70c8c3abe7f90c00c318
#
_entry.id   254c113e28db70c8c3abe7f90c00c318
#
_cell.length_a   1.000
_cell.length_b   1.000
_cell.length_c   1.000
_cell.angle_alpha   90.00
_cell.angle_beta   90.00
_cell.angle_gamma   90.00
#
_symmetry.space_group_name_H-M   'P 1'
#
loop_
_entity.id
_entity.type
_entity.pdbx_description
1 polymer ?
#
loop_
_entity_poly.entity_id
_entity_poly.type
_entity_poly.pdbx_seq_one_letter_code
_entity_poly.pdbx_strand_id
1 'polypeptide(L)'
;MKQGWEIKKLGEVCETAKNIKWANIPASLNISYIDLSAVDRDSSSITETQLINSSNAPSRAKQIVRYGDVIFATTRPTLRRLCAIPEDYDNAICSTGFCVLRPKKEILTEWIFYTLKCDAYYAYIEPIQKGASYPAVTDNEVKEYTFLMPSLAEQRRIVEILDREFERIDALKANAEQNLQHAKDLFQAALKQELQPKEGWEPKTIRELSEELFAGGDVPKHALSKTITTEYNVPIYANAVEQDGLYGYTNVARVNKPSITIAGRGSGTGYIIERTEKYLPVVRLIVIVPQTQIVRNRFLYYALKSLDIKSNGSAIPQLTVPMIAQYIVNYPTLTAQDVIIGVLDELNERCKALEENYKKTIALCDDMKQALLRKAFNGEL
;
A
#
# COMPACT_ATOMS: atom_id res chain seq x y z
N MET A 1 -20.53 28.90 15.75
CA MET A 1 -21.44 28.18 14.81
C MET A 1 -21.84 29.16 13.73
N LYS A 2 -21.76 28.84 12.45
CA LYS A 2 -22.12 29.71 11.34
C LYS A 2 -23.65 30.00 11.42
N GLN A 3 -24.06 31.23 11.20
CA GLN A 3 -25.48 31.62 11.29
C GLN A 3 -26.31 30.82 10.27
N GLY A 4 -27.41 30.22 10.69
CA GLY A 4 -28.30 29.43 9.85
C GLY A 4 -27.91 27.95 9.70
N TRP A 5 -26.91 27.48 10.43
CA TRP A 5 -26.58 26.06 10.50
C TRP A 5 -27.19 25.39 11.74
N GLU A 6 -27.76 24.22 11.59
CA GLU A 6 -28.39 23.45 12.65
C GLU A 6 -27.54 22.20 12.98
N ILE A 7 -27.57 21.80 14.25
CA ILE A 7 -27.02 20.49 14.65
C ILE A 7 -28.11 19.44 14.46
N LYS A 8 -27.83 18.39 13.68
CA LYS A 8 -28.74 17.29 13.44
C LYS A 8 -28.03 15.94 13.68
N LYS A 9 -28.79 14.92 14.04
CA LYS A 9 -28.33 13.54 13.99
C LYS A 9 -28.56 12.95 12.60
N LEU A 10 -27.70 12.02 12.15
CA LEU A 10 -27.91 11.31 10.88
C LEU A 10 -29.29 10.62 10.83
N GLY A 11 -29.74 10.03 11.93
CA GLY A 11 -31.06 9.41 12.02
C GLY A 11 -32.23 10.35 11.88
N GLU A 12 -32.08 11.65 12.18
CA GLU A 12 -33.17 12.63 12.03
C GLU A 12 -33.39 13.02 10.56
N VAL A 13 -32.31 13.00 9.75
CA VAL A 13 -32.33 13.43 8.34
C VAL A 13 -32.38 12.27 7.36
N CYS A 14 -32.44 11.02 7.85
CA CYS A 14 -32.53 9.82 7.03
C CYS A 14 -33.87 9.07 7.27
N GLU A 15 -34.38 8.47 6.22
CA GLU A 15 -35.49 7.50 6.29
C GLU A 15 -34.95 6.10 6.60
N THR A 16 -35.83 5.23 7.11
CA THR A 16 -35.50 3.81 7.34
C THR A 16 -35.62 3.02 6.04
N ALA A 17 -34.56 2.33 5.65
CA ALA A 17 -34.59 1.40 4.53
C ALA A 17 -35.51 0.21 4.82
N LYS A 18 -36.21 -0.28 3.78
CA LYS A 18 -37.09 -1.44 3.89
C LYS A 18 -36.28 -2.73 3.65
N ASN A 19 -36.67 -3.78 4.35
CA ASN A 19 -36.15 -5.12 4.09
C ASN A 19 -36.93 -5.83 3.01
N ILE A 20 -36.27 -6.61 2.18
CA ILE A 20 -36.87 -7.51 1.21
C ILE A 20 -37.52 -8.69 1.95
N LYS A 21 -38.70 -9.12 1.43
CA LYS A 21 -39.33 -10.36 1.85
C LYS A 21 -39.15 -11.39 0.74
N TRP A 22 -38.10 -12.17 0.82
CA TRP A 22 -37.70 -13.15 -0.19
C TRP A 22 -38.83 -14.14 -0.55
N ALA A 23 -39.68 -14.47 0.39
CA ALA A 23 -40.87 -15.33 0.14
C ALA A 23 -41.82 -14.74 -0.92
N ASN A 24 -41.81 -13.43 -1.14
CA ASN A 24 -42.65 -12.74 -2.11
C ASN A 24 -41.95 -12.51 -3.46
N ILE A 25 -40.72 -12.97 -3.62
CA ILE A 25 -39.90 -12.75 -4.83
C ILE A 25 -39.86 -14.05 -5.64
N PRO A 26 -40.21 -14.02 -6.93
CA PRO A 26 -40.07 -15.19 -7.78
C PRO A 26 -38.63 -15.69 -7.85
N ALA A 27 -38.42 -17.00 -7.81
CA ALA A 27 -37.09 -17.61 -7.92
C ALA A 27 -36.41 -17.33 -9.27
N SER A 28 -37.15 -16.95 -10.28
CA SER A 28 -36.64 -16.56 -11.61
C SER A 28 -36.07 -15.13 -11.65
N LEU A 29 -36.37 -14.30 -10.63
CA LEU A 29 -35.90 -12.92 -10.60
C LEU A 29 -34.52 -12.83 -9.89
N ASN A 30 -33.51 -12.49 -10.65
CA ASN A 30 -32.18 -12.22 -10.12
C ASN A 30 -32.06 -10.73 -9.78
N ILE A 31 -31.50 -10.44 -8.60
CA ILE A 31 -31.29 -9.09 -8.08
C ILE A 31 -29.81 -8.93 -7.70
N SER A 32 -29.22 -7.77 -7.98
CA SER A 32 -27.84 -7.46 -7.59
C SER A 32 -27.70 -7.42 -6.06
N TYR A 33 -26.71 -8.12 -5.54
CA TYR A 33 -26.39 -8.16 -4.11
C TYR A 33 -25.06 -7.46 -3.82
N ILE A 34 -25.13 -6.45 -2.99
CA ILE A 34 -24.00 -5.65 -2.54
C ILE A 34 -23.60 -6.16 -1.16
N ASP A 35 -22.53 -6.96 -1.10
CA ASP A 35 -21.92 -7.36 0.16
C ASP A 35 -20.76 -6.43 0.55
N LEU A 36 -20.07 -6.71 1.68
CA LEU A 36 -18.98 -5.88 2.15
C LEU A 36 -17.78 -5.85 1.20
N SER A 37 -17.55 -6.90 0.42
CA SER A 37 -16.45 -6.99 -0.54
C SER A 37 -16.72 -6.20 -1.82
N ALA A 38 -18.00 -5.99 -2.15
CA ALA A 38 -18.43 -5.26 -3.34
C ALA A 38 -18.12 -3.74 -3.27
N VAL A 39 -17.88 -3.21 -2.08
CA VAL A 39 -17.57 -1.77 -1.92
C VAL A 39 -16.07 -1.58 -1.74
N ASP A 40 -15.44 -0.95 -2.71
CA ASP A 40 -14.03 -0.56 -2.62
C ASP A 40 -13.87 0.66 -1.70
N ARG A 41 -12.91 0.60 -0.79
CA ARG A 41 -12.68 1.63 0.23
C ARG A 41 -11.99 2.88 -0.33
N ASP A 42 -11.13 2.70 -1.34
CA ASP A 42 -10.27 3.75 -1.84
C ASP A 42 -11.04 4.64 -2.83
N SER A 43 -11.78 4.02 -3.76
CA SER A 43 -12.67 4.71 -4.69
C SER A 43 -14.04 5.05 -4.12
N SER A 44 -14.45 4.43 -2.98
CA SER A 44 -15.80 4.54 -2.42
C SER A 44 -16.91 4.23 -3.44
N SER A 45 -16.69 3.21 -4.28
CA SER A 45 -17.59 2.79 -5.35
C SER A 45 -17.90 1.29 -5.25
N ILE A 46 -18.98 0.88 -5.92
CA ILE A 46 -19.32 -0.53 -6.07
C ILE A 46 -18.50 -1.09 -7.23
N THR A 47 -17.72 -2.16 -6.97
CA THR A 47 -16.86 -2.79 -7.98
C THR A 47 -17.51 -4.01 -8.61
N GLU A 48 -17.80 -5.04 -7.83
CA GLU A 48 -18.36 -6.30 -8.33
C GLU A 48 -19.48 -6.78 -7.42
N THR A 49 -20.64 -7.11 -8.01
CA THR A 49 -21.80 -7.62 -7.28
C THR A 49 -22.16 -9.02 -7.73
N GLN A 50 -22.84 -9.76 -6.87
CA GLN A 50 -23.38 -11.08 -7.20
C GLN A 50 -24.86 -10.96 -7.55
N LEU A 51 -25.32 -11.74 -8.55
CA LEU A 51 -26.75 -11.89 -8.79
C LEU A 51 -27.30 -12.99 -7.89
N ILE A 52 -28.30 -12.66 -7.11
CA ILE A 52 -29.00 -13.58 -6.19
C ILE A 52 -30.50 -13.59 -6.44
N ASN A 53 -31.14 -14.67 -6.03
CA ASN A 53 -32.60 -14.81 -6.08
C ASN A 53 -33.11 -15.46 -4.78
N SER A 54 -34.42 -15.70 -4.69
CA SER A 54 -35.04 -16.24 -3.47
C SER A 54 -34.55 -17.64 -3.05
N SER A 55 -33.93 -18.40 -3.97
CA SER A 55 -33.46 -19.77 -3.68
C SER A 55 -31.99 -19.79 -3.16
N ASN A 56 -31.17 -18.77 -3.47
CA ASN A 56 -29.76 -18.72 -3.14
C ASN A 56 -29.33 -17.48 -2.31
N ALA A 57 -30.32 -16.67 -1.90
CA ALA A 57 -30.02 -15.42 -1.17
C ALA A 57 -29.35 -15.70 0.17
N PRO A 58 -28.16 -15.10 0.43
CA PRO A 58 -27.51 -15.18 1.73
C PRO A 58 -28.40 -14.62 2.85
N SER A 59 -28.29 -15.14 4.06
CA SER A 59 -29.09 -14.70 5.22
C SER A 59 -28.95 -13.20 5.54
N ARG A 60 -27.83 -12.59 5.15
CA ARG A 60 -27.56 -11.16 5.30
C ARG A 60 -28.09 -10.29 4.18
N ALA A 61 -28.56 -10.85 3.06
CA ALA A 61 -29.13 -10.12 1.94
C ALA A 61 -30.56 -9.67 2.28
N LYS A 62 -30.70 -8.51 2.90
CA LYS A 62 -32.00 -8.08 3.45
C LYS A 62 -32.42 -6.66 3.07
N GLN A 63 -31.51 -5.71 3.00
CA GLN A 63 -31.84 -4.28 2.89
C GLN A 63 -31.99 -3.86 1.43
N ILE A 64 -33.14 -3.29 1.07
CA ILE A 64 -33.38 -2.73 -0.28
C ILE A 64 -32.75 -1.34 -0.31
N VAL A 65 -31.77 -1.15 -1.18
CA VAL A 65 -31.18 0.17 -1.45
C VAL A 65 -31.83 0.85 -2.65
N ARG A 66 -31.76 2.17 -2.70
CA ARG A 66 -32.24 2.99 -3.81
C ARG A 66 -31.15 3.93 -4.28
N TYR A 67 -31.28 4.39 -5.51
CA TYR A 67 -30.47 5.49 -6.01
C TYR A 67 -30.42 6.65 -5.02
N GLY A 68 -29.22 7.13 -4.72
CA GLY A 68 -29.00 8.21 -3.77
C GLY A 68 -28.96 7.79 -2.29
N ASP A 69 -29.17 6.52 -1.93
CA ASP A 69 -28.86 6.04 -0.58
C ASP A 69 -27.34 6.06 -0.35
N VAL A 70 -26.90 6.31 0.87
CA VAL A 70 -25.50 6.12 1.28
C VAL A 70 -25.42 4.87 2.16
N ILE A 71 -24.57 3.92 1.80
CA ILE A 71 -24.30 2.72 2.60
C ILE A 71 -22.97 2.85 3.30
N PHE A 72 -22.91 2.56 4.59
CA PHE A 72 -21.73 2.58 5.43
C PHE A 72 -21.51 1.23 6.11
N ALA A 73 -20.31 0.65 5.97
CA ALA A 73 -20.00 -0.65 6.58
C ALA A 73 -19.96 -0.56 8.10
N THR A 74 -20.85 -1.29 8.76
CA THR A 74 -20.92 -1.37 10.23
C THR A 74 -19.95 -2.39 10.81
N THR A 75 -19.46 -3.33 10.00
CA THR A 75 -18.41 -4.29 10.37
C THR A 75 -17.06 -3.74 9.94
N ARG A 76 -16.11 -3.67 10.87
CA ARG A 76 -14.78 -3.03 10.69
C ARG A 76 -14.91 -1.62 10.13
N PRO A 77 -15.66 -0.73 10.79
CA PRO A 77 -16.02 0.58 10.26
C PRO A 77 -14.79 1.45 9.94
N THR A 78 -13.68 1.26 10.67
CA THR A 78 -12.41 1.97 10.45
C THR A 78 -11.73 1.60 9.11
N LEU A 79 -12.18 0.58 8.40
CA LEU A 79 -11.78 0.32 7.01
C LEU A 79 -12.41 1.27 6.00
N ARG A 80 -13.28 2.19 6.44
CA ARG A 80 -13.84 3.30 5.66
C ARG A 80 -14.59 2.86 4.39
N ARG A 81 -15.26 1.71 4.43
CA ARG A 81 -16.10 1.25 3.30
C ARG A 81 -17.44 1.95 3.33
N LEU A 82 -17.63 2.86 2.40
CA LEU A 82 -18.90 3.57 2.18
C LEU A 82 -19.06 3.85 0.68
N CYS A 83 -20.32 3.98 0.24
CA CYS A 83 -20.65 4.28 -1.14
C CYS A 83 -22.00 4.98 -1.20
N ALA A 84 -22.15 5.96 -2.09
CA ALA A 84 -23.46 6.43 -2.54
C ALA A 84 -23.96 5.47 -3.63
N ILE A 85 -25.22 5.02 -3.54
CA ILE A 85 -25.81 4.06 -4.48
C ILE A 85 -26.07 4.76 -5.82
N PRO A 86 -25.40 4.34 -6.90
CA PRO A 86 -25.63 4.86 -8.24
C PRO A 86 -26.93 4.27 -8.85
N GLU A 87 -27.41 4.88 -9.93
CA GLU A 87 -28.67 4.52 -10.58
C GLU A 87 -28.73 3.06 -11.03
N ASP A 88 -27.62 2.50 -11.50
CA ASP A 88 -27.50 1.10 -11.94
C ASP A 88 -27.83 0.08 -10.84
N TYR A 89 -27.75 0.48 -9.58
CA TYR A 89 -28.06 -0.34 -8.42
C TYR A 89 -29.34 0.06 -7.69
N ASP A 90 -30.22 0.84 -8.36
CA ASP A 90 -31.54 1.12 -7.79
C ASP A 90 -32.33 -0.17 -7.57
N ASN A 91 -32.92 -0.33 -6.38
CA ASN A 91 -33.58 -1.55 -5.91
C ASN A 91 -32.69 -2.80 -5.76
N ALA A 92 -31.37 -2.66 -5.75
CA ALA A 92 -30.47 -3.74 -5.36
C ALA A 92 -30.65 -4.09 -3.87
N ILE A 93 -30.12 -5.23 -3.48
CA ILE A 93 -30.13 -5.70 -2.10
C ILE A 93 -28.75 -5.54 -1.50
N CYS A 94 -28.64 -4.90 -0.35
CA CYS A 94 -27.37 -4.86 0.37
C CYS A 94 -27.38 -5.74 1.63
N SER A 95 -26.16 -6.08 2.05
CA SER A 95 -25.91 -6.86 3.26
C SER A 95 -26.29 -6.08 4.52
N THR A 96 -26.79 -6.77 5.54
CA THR A 96 -26.96 -6.23 6.90
C THR A 96 -25.63 -5.86 7.58
N GLY A 97 -24.50 -6.03 6.90
CA GLY A 97 -23.20 -5.49 7.31
C GLY A 97 -23.03 -4.00 6.97
N PHE A 98 -24.02 -3.39 6.29
CA PHE A 98 -24.09 -1.95 6.04
C PHE A 98 -25.25 -1.32 6.82
N CYS A 99 -25.05 -0.10 7.29
CA CYS A 99 -26.11 0.83 7.64
C CYS A 99 -26.52 1.58 6.37
N VAL A 100 -27.81 1.54 6.02
CA VAL A 100 -28.38 2.27 4.88
C VAL A 100 -28.91 3.62 5.37
N LEU A 101 -28.37 4.70 4.84
CA LEU A 101 -28.75 6.08 5.11
C LEU A 101 -29.48 6.61 3.87
N ARG A 102 -30.78 6.65 3.91
CA ARG A 102 -31.65 7.20 2.85
C ARG A 102 -31.95 8.64 3.12
N PRO A 103 -31.40 9.59 2.34
CA PRO A 103 -31.59 11.02 2.59
C PRO A 103 -33.08 11.41 2.53
N LYS A 104 -33.53 12.24 3.45
CA LYS A 104 -34.78 12.97 3.32
C LYS A 104 -34.61 14.18 2.39
N LYS A 105 -35.71 14.87 2.07
CA LYS A 105 -35.73 15.98 1.11
C LYS A 105 -34.88 17.20 1.50
N GLU A 106 -34.58 17.36 2.79
CA GLU A 106 -33.81 18.48 3.34
C GLU A 106 -32.29 18.28 3.34
N ILE A 107 -31.79 17.11 2.91
CA ILE A 107 -30.37 16.83 2.89
C ILE A 107 -29.94 16.14 1.57
N LEU A 108 -28.79 16.53 1.06
CA LEU A 108 -28.19 15.91 -0.13
C LEU A 108 -27.50 14.59 0.22
N THR A 109 -27.55 13.62 -0.71
CA THR A 109 -26.78 12.37 -0.66
C THR A 109 -25.29 12.66 -0.43
N GLU A 110 -24.73 13.57 -1.22
CA GLU A 110 -23.32 13.96 -1.20
C GLU A 110 -22.93 14.60 0.14
N TRP A 111 -23.85 15.33 0.78
CA TRP A 111 -23.61 15.89 2.11
C TRP A 111 -23.43 14.80 3.17
N ILE A 112 -24.29 13.77 3.16
CA ILE A 112 -24.13 12.59 4.03
C ILE A 112 -22.84 11.86 3.68
N PHE A 113 -22.58 11.61 2.40
CA PHE A 113 -21.41 10.89 1.92
C PHE A 113 -20.11 11.57 2.39
N TYR A 114 -19.97 12.87 2.19
CA TYR A 114 -18.79 13.62 2.66
C TYR A 114 -18.70 13.73 4.17
N THR A 115 -19.82 13.83 4.87
CA THR A 115 -19.85 13.77 6.35
C THR A 115 -19.21 12.47 6.85
N LEU A 116 -19.55 11.33 6.24
CA LEU A 116 -19.00 10.02 6.59
C LEU A 116 -17.55 9.82 6.12
N LYS A 117 -17.05 10.61 5.18
CA LYS A 117 -15.64 10.61 4.76
C LYS A 117 -14.74 11.45 5.67
N CYS A 118 -15.30 12.32 6.49
CA CYS A 118 -14.53 13.20 7.37
C CYS A 118 -13.90 12.43 8.54
N ASP A 119 -12.64 12.72 8.88
CA ASP A 119 -11.97 12.13 10.04
C ASP A 119 -12.70 12.35 11.37
N ALA A 120 -13.47 13.45 11.49
CA ALA A 120 -14.30 13.70 12.67
C ALA A 120 -15.34 12.59 12.90
N TYR A 121 -15.90 12.01 11.83
CA TYR A 121 -16.80 10.87 11.93
C TYR A 121 -16.07 9.62 12.44
N TYR A 122 -14.84 9.37 11.96
CA TYR A 122 -14.05 8.22 12.42
C TYR A 122 -13.56 8.38 13.86
N ALA A 123 -13.23 9.58 14.28
CA ALA A 123 -12.93 9.88 15.69
C ALA A 123 -14.14 9.61 16.63
N TYR A 124 -15.38 9.73 16.12
CA TYR A 124 -16.58 9.34 16.84
C TYR A 124 -16.79 7.82 16.83
N ILE A 125 -16.64 7.16 15.65
CA ILE A 125 -17.03 5.74 15.49
C ILE A 125 -15.99 4.77 16.09
N GLU A 126 -14.71 5.11 16.07
CA GLU A 126 -13.62 4.24 16.50
C GLU A 126 -13.72 3.82 17.96
N PRO A 127 -13.94 4.70 18.94
CA PRO A 127 -14.00 4.31 20.37
C PRO A 127 -15.26 3.54 20.76
N ILE A 128 -16.32 3.56 19.97
CA ILE A 128 -17.60 2.90 20.29
C ILE A 128 -17.76 1.52 19.67
N GLN A 129 -16.86 1.15 18.73
CA GLN A 129 -16.92 -0.17 18.11
C GLN A 129 -16.64 -1.30 19.13
N LYS A 130 -17.33 -2.44 18.96
CA LYS A 130 -17.26 -3.60 19.85
C LYS A 130 -16.74 -4.82 19.10
N GLY A 131 -15.98 -5.67 19.79
CA GLY A 131 -15.43 -6.92 19.27
C GLY A 131 -13.94 -6.82 18.93
N ALA A 132 -13.16 -7.82 19.36
CA ALA A 132 -11.70 -7.84 19.19
C ALA A 132 -11.26 -8.20 17.76
N SER A 133 -11.80 -9.29 17.18
CA SER A 133 -11.40 -9.78 15.85
C SER A 133 -12.19 -9.15 14.71
N TYR A 134 -13.45 -8.84 14.97
CA TYR A 134 -14.38 -8.22 14.02
C TYR A 134 -15.08 -7.05 14.69
N PRO A 135 -14.38 -5.92 14.90
CA PRO A 135 -14.99 -4.74 15.51
C PRO A 135 -16.18 -4.28 14.67
N ALA A 136 -17.28 -3.95 15.34
CA ALA A 136 -18.52 -3.54 14.68
C ALA A 136 -19.26 -2.50 15.50
N VAL A 137 -20.11 -1.73 14.81
CA VAL A 137 -21.09 -0.79 15.36
C VAL A 137 -22.48 -1.16 14.89
N THR A 138 -23.49 -0.67 15.55
CA THR A 138 -24.90 -0.82 15.16
C THR A 138 -25.35 0.32 14.28
N ASP A 139 -26.43 0.11 13.49
CA ASP A 139 -27.07 1.16 12.71
C ASP A 139 -27.49 2.36 13.59
N ASN A 140 -27.93 2.10 14.83
CA ASN A 140 -28.30 3.15 15.77
C ASN A 140 -27.07 3.99 16.17
N GLU A 141 -25.93 3.36 16.44
CA GLU A 141 -24.69 4.09 16.77
C GLU A 141 -24.22 4.94 15.58
N VAL A 142 -24.34 4.48 14.34
CA VAL A 142 -24.11 5.29 13.14
C VAL A 142 -25.06 6.48 13.07
N LYS A 143 -26.35 6.26 13.30
CA LYS A 143 -27.41 7.29 13.20
C LYS A 143 -27.40 8.33 14.32
N GLU A 144 -26.78 8.03 15.44
CA GLU A 144 -26.59 8.97 16.57
C GLU A 144 -25.50 10.02 16.32
N TYR A 145 -24.67 9.86 15.28
CA TYR A 145 -23.67 10.87 14.94
C TYR A 145 -24.31 12.22 14.66
N THR A 146 -23.79 13.26 15.31
CA THR A 146 -24.25 14.64 15.17
C THR A 146 -23.33 15.43 14.24
N PHE A 147 -23.92 16.22 13.36
CA PHE A 147 -23.17 17.03 12.41
C PHE A 147 -23.87 18.37 12.17
N LEU A 148 -23.16 19.30 11.56
CA LEU A 148 -23.71 20.61 11.19
C LEU A 148 -24.39 20.51 9.82
N MET A 149 -25.64 20.93 9.75
CA MET A 149 -26.49 20.92 8.56
C MET A 149 -26.88 22.34 8.15
N PRO A 150 -26.39 22.85 7.01
CA PRO A 150 -26.85 24.12 6.44
C PRO A 150 -28.10 23.93 5.58
N SER A 151 -28.61 25.04 5.04
CA SER A 151 -29.67 24.99 4.03
C SER A 151 -29.28 24.22 2.80
N LEU A 152 -30.23 23.63 2.05
CA LEU A 152 -29.97 22.89 0.80
C LEU A 152 -29.14 23.69 -0.22
N ALA A 153 -29.38 25.02 -0.31
CA ALA A 153 -28.63 25.89 -1.22
C ALA A 153 -27.14 25.94 -0.82
N GLU A 154 -26.87 26.04 0.48
CA GLU A 154 -25.49 26.04 0.99
C GLU A 154 -24.84 24.66 0.92
N GLN A 155 -25.60 23.57 1.15
CA GLN A 155 -25.12 22.21 0.92
C GLN A 155 -24.65 22.04 -0.53
N ARG A 156 -25.47 22.43 -1.54
CA ARG A 156 -25.09 22.36 -2.96
C ARG A 156 -23.82 23.13 -3.25
N ARG A 157 -23.74 24.38 -2.79
CA ARG A 157 -22.56 25.24 -3.00
C ARG A 157 -21.28 24.59 -2.46
N ILE A 158 -21.35 24.03 -1.26
CA ILE A 158 -20.18 23.41 -0.62
C ILE A 158 -19.82 22.07 -1.31
N VAL A 159 -20.83 21.27 -1.66
CA VAL A 159 -20.62 20.02 -2.41
C VAL A 159 -19.96 20.29 -3.76
N GLU A 160 -20.42 21.26 -4.53
CA GLU A 160 -19.78 21.66 -5.80
C GLU A 160 -18.31 22.07 -5.62
N ILE A 161 -17.98 22.72 -4.51
CA ILE A 161 -16.58 23.06 -4.20
C ILE A 161 -15.79 21.79 -3.87
N LEU A 162 -16.34 20.89 -3.03
CA LEU A 162 -15.67 19.65 -2.65
C LEU A 162 -15.43 18.75 -3.86
N ASP A 163 -16.44 18.57 -4.71
CA ASP A 163 -16.35 17.73 -5.92
C ASP A 163 -15.23 18.25 -6.83
N ARG A 164 -15.24 19.55 -7.15
CA ARG A 164 -14.23 20.16 -8.01
C ARG A 164 -12.82 20.08 -7.43
N GLU A 165 -12.66 20.35 -6.14
CA GLU A 165 -11.33 20.33 -5.53
C GLU A 165 -10.84 18.88 -5.32
N PHE A 166 -11.75 17.93 -5.05
CA PHE A 166 -11.38 16.51 -4.97
C PHE A 166 -10.94 15.95 -6.32
N GLU A 167 -11.63 16.29 -7.40
CA GLU A 167 -11.20 15.92 -8.76
C GLU A 167 -9.78 16.42 -9.06
N ARG A 168 -9.48 17.67 -8.69
CA ARG A 168 -8.12 18.24 -8.85
C ARG A 168 -7.06 17.51 -8.01
N ILE A 169 -7.39 17.20 -6.76
CA ILE A 169 -6.48 16.49 -5.86
C ILE A 169 -6.27 15.06 -6.36
N ASP A 170 -7.32 14.38 -6.85
CA ASP A 170 -7.21 13.03 -7.41
C ASP A 170 -6.35 13.00 -8.68
N ALA A 171 -6.50 13.99 -9.55
CA ALA A 171 -5.63 14.14 -10.72
C ALA A 171 -4.17 14.37 -10.33
N LEU A 172 -3.92 15.20 -9.31
CA LEU A 172 -2.57 15.43 -8.77
C LEU A 172 -1.97 14.14 -8.18
N LYS A 173 -2.76 13.39 -7.41
CA LYS A 173 -2.34 12.11 -6.81
C LYS A 173 -1.99 11.08 -7.89
N ALA A 174 -2.85 10.92 -8.89
CA ALA A 174 -2.61 9.99 -10.01
C ALA A 174 -1.34 10.36 -10.79
N ASN A 175 -1.11 11.65 -11.07
CA ASN A 175 0.12 12.12 -11.70
C ASN A 175 1.36 11.83 -10.84
N ALA A 176 1.27 12.01 -9.52
CA ALA A 176 2.38 11.71 -8.61
C ALA A 176 2.69 10.20 -8.55
N GLU A 177 1.66 9.34 -8.55
CA GLU A 177 1.80 7.89 -8.59
C GLU A 177 2.46 7.42 -9.90
N GLN A 178 2.04 7.97 -11.03
CA GLN A 178 2.65 7.69 -12.34
C GLN A 178 4.12 8.13 -12.38
N ASN A 179 4.42 9.34 -11.91
CA ASN A 179 5.78 9.86 -11.90
C ASN A 179 6.69 9.10 -10.92
N LEU A 180 6.14 8.60 -9.80
CA LEU A 180 6.85 7.69 -8.90
C LEU A 180 7.28 6.40 -9.62
N GLN A 181 6.38 5.83 -10.44
CA GLN A 181 6.72 4.66 -11.25
C GLN A 181 7.77 5.01 -12.31
N HIS A 182 7.62 6.12 -13.02
CA HIS A 182 8.59 6.58 -14.03
C HIS A 182 9.99 6.80 -13.44
N ALA A 183 10.09 7.32 -12.21
CA ALA A 183 11.39 7.52 -11.55
C ALA A 183 12.11 6.17 -11.31
N LYS A 184 11.36 5.12 -10.91
CA LYS A 184 11.89 3.76 -10.74
C LYS A 184 12.32 3.16 -12.08
N ASP A 185 11.48 3.30 -13.11
CA ASP A 185 11.72 2.74 -14.43
C ASP A 185 12.93 3.41 -15.10
N LEU A 186 13.11 4.72 -14.90
CA LEU A 186 14.26 5.47 -15.39
C LEU A 186 15.57 4.90 -14.86
N PHE A 187 15.65 4.63 -13.56
CA PHE A 187 16.86 4.03 -12.99
C PHE A 187 17.13 2.61 -13.52
N GLN A 188 16.07 1.79 -13.67
CA GLN A 188 16.22 0.45 -14.24
C GLN A 188 16.66 0.49 -15.71
N ALA A 189 16.14 1.43 -16.50
CA ALA A 189 16.55 1.63 -17.88
C ALA A 189 18.01 2.05 -17.97
N ALA A 190 18.45 2.98 -17.12
CA ALA A 190 19.84 3.42 -17.07
C ALA A 190 20.79 2.29 -16.65
N LEU A 191 20.43 1.47 -15.64
CA LEU A 191 21.19 0.29 -15.29
C LEU A 191 21.41 -0.64 -16.49
N LYS A 192 20.35 -0.92 -17.25
CA LYS A 192 20.42 -1.77 -18.44
C LYS A 192 21.29 -1.14 -19.53
N GLN A 193 21.19 0.16 -19.74
CA GLN A 193 21.93 0.88 -20.77
C GLN A 193 23.43 0.94 -20.46
N GLU A 194 23.79 1.38 -19.23
CA GLU A 194 25.20 1.56 -18.84
C GLU A 194 25.96 0.24 -18.69
N LEU A 195 25.25 -0.83 -18.35
CA LEU A 195 25.81 -2.17 -18.12
C LEU A 195 25.64 -3.11 -19.32
N GLN A 196 25.19 -2.60 -20.47
CA GLN A 196 25.25 -3.35 -21.72
C GLN A 196 26.71 -3.63 -22.10
N PRO A 197 27.06 -4.87 -22.49
CA PRO A 197 28.41 -5.21 -22.93
C PRO A 197 28.84 -4.30 -24.08
N LYS A 198 30.02 -3.68 -23.95
CA LYS A 198 30.65 -2.86 -24.97
C LYS A 198 31.95 -3.52 -25.42
N GLU A 199 32.52 -3.06 -26.54
CA GLU A 199 33.81 -3.56 -27.01
C GLU A 199 34.88 -3.44 -25.91
N GLY A 200 35.69 -4.47 -25.72
CA GLY A 200 36.71 -4.53 -24.67
C GLY A 200 36.20 -4.96 -23.29
N TRP A 201 34.91 -5.29 -23.12
CA TRP A 201 34.41 -5.88 -21.88
C TRP A 201 34.63 -7.39 -21.86
N GLU A 202 35.03 -7.92 -20.70
CA GLU A 202 35.26 -9.35 -20.49
C GLU A 202 34.10 -10.00 -19.76
N PRO A 203 33.59 -11.15 -20.21
CA PRO A 203 32.59 -11.92 -19.46
C PRO A 203 33.28 -12.80 -18.40
N LYS A 204 32.77 -12.77 -17.18
CA LYS A 204 33.12 -13.71 -16.10
C LYS A 204 31.89 -14.08 -15.28
N THR A 205 31.92 -15.28 -14.74
CA THR A 205 30.89 -15.72 -13.79
C THR A 205 31.07 -15.04 -12.45
N ILE A 206 29.97 -14.94 -11.69
CA ILE A 206 30.04 -14.42 -10.32
C ILE A 206 31.06 -15.18 -9.47
N ARG A 207 31.18 -16.49 -9.69
CA ARG A 207 32.21 -17.31 -9.01
C ARG A 207 33.63 -16.81 -9.31
N GLU A 208 33.93 -16.51 -10.56
CA GLU A 208 35.27 -16.02 -10.98
C GLU A 208 35.53 -14.56 -10.53
N LEU A 209 34.49 -13.76 -10.32
CA LEU A 209 34.61 -12.40 -9.81
C LEU A 209 34.64 -12.34 -8.27
N SER A 210 34.41 -13.46 -7.58
CA SER A 210 34.34 -13.51 -6.11
C SER A 210 35.62 -14.02 -5.49
N GLU A 211 36.13 -13.32 -4.48
CA GLU A 211 37.13 -13.85 -3.55
C GLU A 211 36.48 -14.89 -2.62
N GLU A 212 35.29 -14.55 -2.07
CA GLU A 212 34.44 -15.46 -1.32
C GLU A 212 33.02 -15.42 -1.86
N LEU A 213 32.38 -16.58 -1.97
CA LEU A 213 30.96 -16.74 -2.33
C LEU A 213 30.39 -17.88 -1.49
N PHE A 214 29.51 -17.53 -0.53
CA PHE A 214 28.96 -18.49 0.42
C PHE A 214 27.57 -18.07 0.92
N ALA A 215 26.93 -18.94 1.69
CA ALA A 215 25.67 -18.66 2.38
C ALA A 215 25.90 -18.51 3.89
N GLY A 216 25.20 -17.57 4.51
CA GLY A 216 25.21 -17.36 5.96
C GLY A 216 24.79 -18.60 6.76
N GLY A 217 25.33 -18.72 7.95
CA GLY A 217 25.10 -19.81 8.88
C GLY A 217 23.85 -19.65 9.75
N ASP A 218 23.86 -20.33 10.86
CA ASP A 218 22.77 -20.21 11.86
C ASP A 218 22.91 -18.95 12.73
N VAL A 219 21.81 -18.52 13.29
CA VAL A 219 21.77 -17.40 14.24
C VAL A 219 22.52 -17.82 15.54
N PRO A 220 23.42 -16.99 16.07
CA PRO A 220 24.11 -17.28 17.34
C PRO A 220 23.10 -17.46 18.48
N LYS A 221 23.24 -18.57 19.23
CA LYS A 221 22.33 -18.86 20.36
C LYS A 221 22.59 -18.00 21.61
N HIS A 222 23.86 -17.62 21.84
CA HIS A 222 24.30 -16.97 23.09
C HIS A 222 24.96 -15.60 22.92
N ALA A 223 25.22 -15.15 21.69
CA ALA A 223 25.87 -13.88 21.39
C ALA A 223 24.97 -13.02 20.49
N LEU A 224 23.77 -12.68 21.00
CA LEU A 224 22.74 -11.96 20.26
C LEU A 224 22.10 -10.87 21.13
N SER A 225 22.02 -9.65 20.61
CA SER A 225 21.22 -8.54 21.13
C SER A 225 20.28 -8.02 20.06
N LYS A 226 19.08 -7.55 20.45
CA LYS A 226 18.17 -6.86 19.53
C LYS A 226 18.52 -5.39 19.33
N THR A 227 19.30 -4.81 20.22
CA THR A 227 19.77 -3.42 20.15
C THR A 227 21.30 -3.39 20.17
N ILE A 228 21.87 -2.36 19.56
CA ILE A 228 23.31 -2.13 19.58
C ILE A 228 23.77 -1.82 21.00
N THR A 229 24.87 -2.43 21.42
CA THR A 229 25.52 -2.21 22.72
C THR A 229 27.03 -2.08 22.52
N THR A 230 27.76 -1.72 23.58
CA THR A 230 29.24 -1.69 23.53
C THR A 230 29.84 -3.06 23.22
N GLU A 231 29.24 -4.14 23.72
CA GLU A 231 29.70 -5.51 23.51
C GLU A 231 29.18 -6.09 22.18
N TYR A 232 27.89 -5.86 21.87
CA TYR A 232 27.24 -6.36 20.67
C TYR A 232 27.03 -5.22 19.67
N ASN A 233 28.05 -4.93 18.85
CA ASN A 233 28.07 -3.81 17.88
C ASN A 233 28.25 -4.24 16.42
N VAL A 234 28.34 -5.54 16.16
CA VAL A 234 28.41 -6.11 14.82
C VAL A 234 27.00 -6.48 14.36
N PRO A 235 26.47 -5.89 13.28
CA PRO A 235 25.15 -6.22 12.79
C PRO A 235 25.08 -7.67 12.29
N ILE A 236 23.93 -8.30 12.52
CA ILE A 236 23.56 -9.60 11.97
C ILE A 236 22.53 -9.36 10.88
N TYR A 237 22.79 -9.82 9.67
CA TYR A 237 21.88 -9.69 8.54
C TYR A 237 21.31 -11.05 8.11
N ALA A 238 20.00 -11.05 7.82
CA ALA A 238 19.23 -12.21 7.38
C ALA A 238 18.46 -11.90 6.06
N ASN A 239 17.67 -12.87 5.58
CA ASN A 239 16.85 -12.75 4.37
C ASN A 239 15.58 -11.92 4.64
N ALA A 240 15.70 -10.61 4.78
CA ALA A 240 14.57 -9.69 4.91
C ALA A 240 14.83 -8.43 4.08
N VAL A 241 13.75 -7.75 3.69
CA VAL A 241 13.78 -6.45 3.01
C VAL A 241 13.70 -5.32 4.03
N GLU A 242 12.90 -5.51 5.07
CA GLU A 242 12.74 -4.53 6.14
C GLU A 242 14.07 -4.28 6.87
N GLN A 243 14.36 -3.02 7.11
CA GLN A 243 15.61 -2.56 7.73
C GLN A 243 16.86 -3.19 7.08
N ASP A 244 16.84 -3.38 5.75
CA ASP A 244 17.92 -4.00 4.98
C ASP A 244 18.34 -5.38 5.50
N GLY A 245 17.42 -6.12 6.10
CA GLY A 245 17.64 -7.45 6.66
C GLY A 245 18.33 -7.47 8.04
N LEU A 246 18.38 -6.35 8.75
CA LEU A 246 18.92 -6.30 10.11
C LEU A 246 18.11 -7.20 11.06
N TYR A 247 18.76 -8.23 11.58
CA TYR A 247 18.17 -9.18 12.53
C TYR A 247 18.46 -8.84 13.99
N GLY A 248 19.62 -8.26 14.25
CA GLY A 248 20.14 -7.91 15.58
C GLY A 248 21.65 -7.64 15.53
N TYR A 249 22.30 -7.76 16.68
CA TYR A 249 23.72 -7.45 16.85
C TYR A 249 24.45 -8.57 17.60
N THR A 250 25.74 -8.73 17.31
CA THR A 250 26.63 -9.70 17.93
C THR A 250 28.02 -9.08 18.17
N ASN A 251 28.91 -9.80 18.77
CA ASN A 251 30.33 -9.43 18.91
C ASN A 251 31.25 -10.16 17.92
N VAL A 252 30.71 -10.99 17.04
CA VAL A 252 31.44 -11.80 16.07
C VAL A 252 31.12 -11.37 14.64
N ALA A 253 32.12 -10.97 13.86
CA ALA A 253 32.01 -10.71 12.44
C ALA A 253 32.52 -11.92 11.62
N ARG A 254 31.77 -12.33 10.60
CA ARG A 254 32.24 -13.31 9.58
C ARG A 254 32.76 -12.61 8.34
N VAL A 255 32.19 -11.47 7.99
CA VAL A 255 32.57 -10.65 6.84
C VAL A 255 33.16 -9.33 7.36
N ASN A 256 34.38 -9.01 6.89
CA ASN A 256 35.10 -7.80 7.31
C ASN A 256 35.54 -6.93 6.11
N LYS A 257 35.05 -7.26 4.91
CA LYS A 257 35.36 -6.58 3.66
C LYS A 257 34.08 -6.08 3.01
N PRO A 258 34.14 -5.02 2.17
CA PRO A 258 33.02 -4.66 1.31
C PRO A 258 32.51 -5.88 0.52
N SER A 259 31.21 -6.04 0.49
CA SER A 259 30.60 -7.24 -0.06
C SER A 259 29.15 -6.95 -0.51
N ILE A 260 28.55 -7.90 -1.20
CA ILE A 260 27.15 -7.82 -1.64
C ILE A 260 26.40 -8.97 -1.01
N THR A 261 25.22 -8.69 -0.49
CA THR A 261 24.31 -9.70 0.04
C THR A 261 23.10 -9.86 -0.85
N ILE A 262 22.65 -11.11 -1.06
CA ILE A 262 21.43 -11.45 -1.80
C ILE A 262 20.56 -12.30 -0.91
N ALA A 263 19.31 -11.88 -0.71
CA ALA A 263 18.33 -12.66 0.03
C ALA A 263 17.99 -13.94 -0.76
N GLY A 264 18.26 -15.09 -0.19
CA GLY A 264 18.11 -16.41 -0.83
C GLY A 264 16.74 -17.04 -0.63
N ARG A 265 15.89 -16.54 0.28
CA ARG A 265 14.59 -17.14 0.67
C ARG A 265 13.58 -16.10 1.15
N GLY A 266 12.29 -16.51 1.09
CA GLY A 266 11.17 -15.73 1.58
C GLY A 266 10.67 -14.67 0.59
N SER A 267 9.80 -13.77 1.04
CA SER A 267 9.20 -12.71 0.22
C SER A 267 10.21 -11.72 -0.36
N GLY A 268 11.40 -11.62 0.24
CA GLY A 268 12.50 -10.77 -0.23
C GLY A 268 13.52 -11.50 -1.14
N THR A 269 13.23 -12.70 -1.62
CA THR A 269 14.16 -13.45 -2.47
C THR A 269 14.63 -12.62 -3.67
N GLY A 270 15.96 -12.52 -3.86
CA GLY A 270 16.55 -11.67 -4.90
C GLY A 270 16.85 -10.24 -4.46
N TYR A 271 16.51 -9.83 -3.22
CA TYR A 271 16.86 -8.50 -2.73
C TYR A 271 18.38 -8.38 -2.53
N ILE A 272 18.98 -7.39 -3.19
CA ILE A 272 20.43 -7.20 -3.29
C ILE A 272 20.82 -5.94 -2.53
N ILE A 273 21.80 -6.08 -1.63
CA ILE A 273 22.31 -4.96 -0.83
C ILE A 273 23.85 -4.95 -0.88
N GLU A 274 24.42 -3.80 -1.07
CA GLU A 274 25.85 -3.54 -0.86
C GLU A 274 26.11 -3.33 0.63
N ARG A 275 27.17 -4.00 1.16
CA ARG A 275 27.64 -3.86 2.55
C ARG A 275 29.07 -3.36 2.55
N THR A 276 29.31 -2.33 3.34
CA THR A 276 30.65 -1.74 3.51
C THR A 276 31.21 -1.96 4.92
N GLU A 277 30.32 -2.23 5.88
CA GLU A 277 30.63 -2.52 7.28
C GLU A 277 30.97 -4.01 7.50
N LYS A 278 31.55 -4.30 8.67
CA LYS A 278 31.70 -5.69 9.14
C LYS A 278 30.37 -6.23 9.65
N TYR A 279 30.05 -7.50 9.36
CA TYR A 279 28.78 -8.13 9.77
C TYR A 279 28.84 -9.64 9.89
N LEU A 280 27.77 -10.22 10.45
CA LEU A 280 27.51 -11.66 10.48
C LEU A 280 26.29 -12.00 9.59
N PRO A 281 26.47 -12.72 8.47
CA PRO A 281 25.35 -13.20 7.66
C PRO A 281 24.76 -14.47 8.27
N VAL A 282 23.42 -14.55 8.36
CA VAL A 282 22.70 -15.70 8.93
C VAL A 282 21.56 -16.15 8.01
N VAL A 283 20.93 -17.27 8.37
CA VAL A 283 19.71 -17.81 7.71
C VAL A 283 19.90 -17.95 6.18
N ARG A 284 21.11 -18.40 5.77
CA ARG A 284 21.46 -18.62 4.36
C ARG A 284 21.41 -17.36 3.47
N LEU A 285 21.60 -16.18 4.03
CA LEU A 285 21.86 -14.97 3.27
C LEU A 285 23.09 -15.21 2.37
N ILE A 286 22.96 -15.04 1.07
CA ILE A 286 24.06 -15.24 0.13
C ILE A 286 24.99 -14.04 0.19
N VAL A 287 26.29 -14.30 0.28
CA VAL A 287 27.34 -13.28 0.39
C VAL A 287 28.31 -13.42 -0.78
N ILE A 288 28.61 -12.32 -1.42
CA ILE A 288 29.60 -12.17 -2.49
C ILE A 288 30.66 -11.16 -2.00
N VAL A 289 31.87 -11.63 -1.77
CA VAL A 289 33.02 -10.75 -1.54
C VAL A 289 33.78 -10.65 -2.86
N PRO A 290 33.81 -9.50 -3.55
CA PRO A 290 34.41 -9.40 -4.88
C PRO A 290 35.94 -9.40 -4.85
N GLN A 291 36.53 -9.86 -5.94
CA GLN A 291 37.96 -9.69 -6.22
C GLN A 291 38.22 -8.23 -6.63
N THR A 292 38.59 -7.39 -5.68
CA THR A 292 38.69 -5.93 -5.88
C THR A 292 39.76 -5.50 -6.89
N GLN A 293 40.70 -6.40 -7.25
CA GLN A 293 41.69 -6.21 -8.32
C GLN A 293 41.07 -6.26 -9.72
N ILE A 294 39.86 -6.85 -9.86
CA ILE A 294 39.17 -7.07 -11.12
C ILE A 294 37.88 -6.27 -11.20
N VAL A 295 37.12 -6.25 -10.10
CA VAL A 295 35.78 -5.66 -10.07
C VAL A 295 35.54 -4.83 -8.82
N ARG A 296 35.04 -3.60 -9.00
CA ARG A 296 34.61 -2.76 -7.89
C ARG A 296 33.35 -3.34 -7.24
N ASN A 297 33.26 -3.30 -5.92
CA ASN A 297 32.07 -3.76 -5.17
C ASN A 297 30.79 -3.08 -5.65
N ARG A 298 30.83 -1.76 -5.82
CA ARG A 298 29.69 -0.95 -6.28
C ARG A 298 29.31 -1.26 -7.74
N PHE A 299 30.27 -1.49 -8.64
CA PHE A 299 29.98 -1.91 -9.99
C PHE A 299 29.27 -3.27 -10.02
N LEU A 300 29.81 -4.24 -9.27
CA LEU A 300 29.21 -5.58 -9.18
C LEU A 300 27.79 -5.52 -8.58
N TYR A 301 27.56 -4.67 -7.59
CA TYR A 301 26.24 -4.41 -7.05
C TYR A 301 25.25 -3.94 -8.13
N TYR A 302 25.63 -2.96 -8.95
CA TYR A 302 24.79 -2.50 -10.05
C TYR A 302 24.60 -3.55 -11.13
N ALA A 303 25.67 -4.28 -11.47
CA ALA A 303 25.59 -5.38 -12.44
C ALA A 303 24.60 -6.44 -11.96
N LEU A 304 24.65 -6.86 -10.71
CA LEU A 304 23.69 -7.81 -10.14
C LEU A 304 22.26 -7.28 -10.16
N LYS A 305 22.04 -5.99 -9.90
CA LYS A 305 20.72 -5.34 -9.98
C LYS A 305 20.18 -5.24 -11.41
N SER A 306 21.04 -5.24 -12.42
CA SER A 306 20.63 -5.23 -13.82
C SER A 306 20.24 -6.63 -14.34
N LEU A 307 20.65 -7.69 -13.63
CA LEU A 307 20.37 -9.07 -14.02
C LEU A 307 18.95 -9.48 -13.57
N ASP A 308 18.28 -10.26 -14.43
CA ASP A 308 17.01 -10.91 -14.08
C ASP A 308 17.30 -12.17 -13.25
N ILE A 309 17.61 -11.98 -11.96
CA ILE A 309 17.92 -13.09 -11.04
C ILE A 309 16.62 -13.82 -10.68
N LYS A 310 16.39 -14.97 -11.31
CA LYS A 310 15.19 -15.80 -11.12
C LYS A 310 15.40 -16.82 -10.01
N SER A 311 14.41 -16.94 -9.15
CA SER A 311 14.32 -18.01 -8.16
C SER A 311 13.72 -19.28 -8.76
N ASN A 312 14.16 -20.45 -8.31
CA ASN A 312 13.51 -21.73 -8.60
C ASN A 312 12.41 -22.02 -7.57
N GLY A 313 11.25 -22.47 -8.05
CA GLY A 313 10.12 -22.91 -7.22
C GLY A 313 8.91 -21.98 -7.29
N SER A 314 7.70 -22.58 -7.39
CA SER A 314 6.43 -21.87 -7.53
C SER A 314 5.78 -21.50 -6.20
N ALA A 315 6.03 -22.25 -5.11
CA ALA A 315 5.39 -22.04 -3.82
C ALA A 315 6.28 -21.26 -2.82
N ILE A 316 7.60 -21.51 -2.81
CA ILE A 316 8.56 -20.77 -1.99
C ILE A 316 9.77 -20.43 -2.88
N PRO A 317 9.92 -19.17 -3.30
CA PRO A 317 11.07 -18.74 -4.08
C PRO A 317 12.37 -19.02 -3.33
N GLN A 318 13.34 -19.65 -3.99
CA GLN A 318 14.64 -19.95 -3.40
C GLN A 318 15.77 -19.67 -4.39
N LEU A 319 16.80 -18.97 -3.92
CA LEU A 319 18.09 -18.81 -4.57
C LEU A 319 19.17 -19.55 -3.76
N THR A 320 20.13 -20.12 -4.46
CA THR A 320 21.25 -20.84 -3.84
C THR A 320 22.58 -20.31 -4.36
N VAL A 321 23.65 -20.56 -3.61
CA VAL A 321 25.01 -20.17 -4.03
C VAL A 321 25.38 -20.73 -5.41
N PRO A 322 25.11 -22.03 -5.75
CA PRO A 322 25.40 -22.55 -7.09
C PRO A 322 24.63 -21.83 -8.21
N MET A 323 23.40 -21.40 -7.97
CA MET A 323 22.62 -20.63 -8.95
C MET A 323 23.25 -19.26 -9.19
N ILE A 324 23.58 -18.52 -8.13
CA ILE A 324 24.19 -17.19 -8.24
C ILE A 324 25.59 -17.29 -8.88
N ALA A 325 26.34 -18.31 -8.56
CA ALA A 325 27.71 -18.54 -9.05
C ALA A 325 27.82 -18.57 -10.58
N GLN A 326 26.76 -18.98 -11.29
CA GLN A 326 26.75 -19.19 -12.74
C GLN A 326 26.35 -17.94 -13.54
N TYR A 327 25.79 -16.91 -12.90
CA TYR A 327 25.45 -15.67 -13.62
C TYR A 327 26.72 -15.02 -14.17
N ILE A 328 26.65 -14.57 -15.42
CA ILE A 328 27.74 -13.92 -16.12
C ILE A 328 27.58 -12.42 -15.99
N VAL A 329 28.65 -11.73 -15.60
CA VAL A 329 28.78 -10.28 -15.62
C VAL A 329 29.87 -9.89 -16.60
N ASN A 330 29.54 -9.01 -17.52
CA ASN A 330 30.53 -8.38 -18.38
C ASN A 330 31.08 -7.15 -17.63
N TYR A 331 32.39 -6.99 -17.63
CA TYR A 331 33.03 -5.89 -16.90
C TYR A 331 34.16 -5.26 -17.71
N PRO A 332 34.30 -3.90 -17.65
CA PRO A 332 35.41 -3.19 -18.26
C PRO A 332 36.59 -3.07 -17.31
N THR A 333 37.62 -2.30 -17.72
CA THR A 333 38.71 -1.91 -16.82
C THR A 333 38.22 -1.19 -15.55
N LEU A 334 38.99 -1.24 -14.47
CA LEU A 334 38.61 -0.61 -13.20
C LEU A 334 38.34 0.90 -13.36
N THR A 335 39.11 1.59 -14.19
CA THR A 335 38.86 3.03 -14.48
C THR A 335 37.52 3.27 -15.15
N ALA A 336 37.12 2.43 -16.09
CA ALA A 336 35.80 2.54 -16.74
C ALA A 336 34.67 2.16 -15.76
N GLN A 337 34.88 1.20 -14.87
CA GLN A 337 33.95 0.89 -13.79
C GLN A 337 33.71 2.10 -12.89
N ASP A 338 34.78 2.81 -12.49
CA ASP A 338 34.70 4.00 -11.63
C ASP A 338 33.87 5.12 -12.31
N VAL A 339 33.98 5.30 -13.62
CA VAL A 339 33.16 6.25 -14.42
C VAL A 339 31.69 5.83 -14.42
N ILE A 340 31.41 4.56 -14.71
CA ILE A 340 30.03 4.02 -14.71
C ILE A 340 29.39 4.12 -13.33
N ILE A 341 30.12 3.82 -12.27
CA ILE A 341 29.68 3.98 -10.88
C ILE A 341 29.26 5.43 -10.64
N GLY A 342 30.10 6.39 -11.02
CA GLY A 342 29.81 7.82 -10.82
C GLY A 342 28.49 8.25 -11.48
N VAL A 343 28.28 7.83 -12.73
CA VAL A 343 27.03 8.12 -13.47
C VAL A 343 25.81 7.48 -12.79
N LEU A 344 25.91 6.20 -12.43
CA LEU A 344 24.81 5.47 -11.81
C LEU A 344 24.52 5.94 -10.39
N ASP A 345 25.52 6.32 -9.60
CA ASP A 345 25.36 6.87 -8.26
C ASP A 345 24.62 8.22 -8.32
N GLU A 346 25.05 9.14 -9.19
CA GLU A 346 24.37 10.42 -9.35
C GLU A 346 22.91 10.24 -9.77
N LEU A 347 22.65 9.36 -10.72
CA LEU A 347 21.27 9.09 -11.17
C LEU A 347 20.44 8.42 -10.08
N ASN A 348 21.01 7.46 -9.34
CA ASN A 348 20.33 6.78 -8.24
C ASN A 348 19.89 7.77 -7.15
N GLU A 349 20.76 8.70 -6.77
CA GLU A 349 20.42 9.74 -5.78
C GLU A 349 19.32 10.68 -6.28
N ARG A 350 19.36 11.09 -7.56
CA ARG A 350 18.28 11.89 -8.17
C ARG A 350 16.95 11.13 -8.21
N CYS A 351 16.96 9.85 -8.64
CA CYS A 351 15.75 9.03 -8.68
C CYS A 351 15.17 8.80 -7.28
N LYS A 352 16.00 8.51 -6.28
CA LYS A 352 15.55 8.39 -4.88
C LYS A 352 14.92 9.67 -4.33
N ALA A 353 15.53 10.84 -4.62
CA ALA A 353 14.96 12.12 -4.22
C ALA A 353 13.59 12.37 -4.87
N LEU A 354 13.44 12.03 -6.15
CA LEU A 354 12.15 12.10 -6.85
C LEU A 354 11.11 11.14 -6.25
N GLU A 355 11.49 9.89 -5.99
CA GLU A 355 10.61 8.90 -5.35
C GLU A 355 10.12 9.39 -3.98
N GLU A 356 11.01 9.96 -3.17
CA GLU A 356 10.63 10.49 -1.85
C GLU A 356 9.68 11.68 -1.97
N ASN A 357 9.94 12.60 -2.91
CA ASN A 357 9.08 13.74 -3.16
C ASN A 357 7.68 13.32 -3.64
N TYR A 358 7.59 12.36 -4.56
CA TYR A 358 6.29 11.86 -5.04
C TYR A 358 5.52 11.12 -3.93
N LYS A 359 6.19 10.31 -3.10
CA LYS A 359 5.57 9.68 -1.93
C LYS A 359 5.00 10.72 -0.96
N LYS A 360 5.74 11.81 -0.69
CA LYS A 360 5.25 12.93 0.11
C LYS A 360 4.04 13.62 -0.53
N THR A 361 4.08 13.86 -1.84
CA THR A 361 2.97 14.47 -2.57
C THR A 361 1.71 13.61 -2.49
N ILE A 362 1.82 12.29 -2.67
CA ILE A 362 0.70 11.35 -2.55
C ILE A 362 0.09 11.42 -1.15
N ALA A 363 0.90 11.41 -0.10
CA ALA A 363 0.42 11.53 1.29
C ALA A 363 -0.26 12.88 1.54
N LEU A 364 0.32 13.98 1.06
CA LEU A 364 -0.27 15.32 1.19
C LEU A 364 -1.62 15.46 0.49
N CYS A 365 -1.85 14.75 -0.62
CA CYS A 365 -3.17 14.75 -1.29
C CYS A 365 -4.27 14.24 -0.38
N ASP A 366 -4.03 13.17 0.39
CA ASP A 366 -5.00 12.63 1.33
C ASP A 366 -5.25 13.60 2.50
N ASP A 367 -4.20 14.23 3.02
CA ASP A 367 -4.30 15.27 4.06
C ASP A 367 -5.08 16.51 3.58
N MET A 368 -4.88 16.93 2.32
CA MET A 368 -5.60 18.05 1.70
C MET A 368 -7.10 17.76 1.62
N LYS A 369 -7.50 16.56 1.22
CA LYS A 369 -8.93 16.16 1.21
C LYS A 369 -9.54 16.26 2.60
N GLN A 370 -8.85 15.72 3.63
CA GLN A 370 -9.34 15.82 5.01
C GLN A 370 -9.40 17.26 5.53
N ALA A 371 -8.44 18.10 5.15
CA ALA A 371 -8.47 19.52 5.50
C ALA A 371 -9.65 20.27 4.86
N LEU A 372 -9.97 19.96 3.59
CA LEU A 372 -11.14 20.51 2.91
C LEU A 372 -12.44 20.06 3.57
N LEU A 373 -12.57 18.77 3.91
CA LEU A 373 -13.74 18.25 4.63
C LEU A 373 -13.92 18.95 5.98
N ARG A 374 -12.85 19.11 6.75
CA ARG A 374 -12.90 19.85 8.04
C ARG A 374 -13.39 21.29 7.85
N LYS A 375 -12.86 22.02 6.86
CA LYS A 375 -13.30 23.39 6.56
C LYS A 375 -14.78 23.42 6.14
N ALA A 376 -15.18 22.49 5.28
CA ALA A 376 -16.57 22.37 4.82
C ALA A 376 -17.54 22.20 6.00
N PHE A 377 -17.27 21.23 6.85
CA PHE A 377 -18.17 20.88 7.96
C PHE A 377 -18.04 21.78 9.18
N ASN A 378 -17.02 22.64 9.25
CA ASN A 378 -16.95 23.74 10.22
C ASN A 378 -17.62 25.03 9.71
N GLY A 379 -18.07 25.06 8.46
CA GLY A 379 -18.67 26.26 7.85
C GLY A 379 -17.62 27.32 7.47
N GLU A 380 -16.41 26.91 7.14
CA GLU A 380 -15.29 27.79 6.76
C GLU A 380 -15.10 27.91 5.23
N LEU A 381 -15.94 27.20 4.44
CA LEU A 381 -15.99 27.29 2.98
C LEU A 381 -17.07 28.26 2.51
#